data_62641ea90a21a99d79bf42b0af018b54
#
_entry.id   62641ea90a21a99d79bf42b0af018b54
#
_cell.length_a   1.000
_cell.length_b   1.000
_cell.length_c   1.000
_cell.angle_alpha   90.00
_cell.angle_beta   90.00
_cell.angle_gamma   90.00
#
_symmetry.space_group_name_H-M   'P 1'
#
loop_
_entity.id
_entity.type
_entity.pdbx_description
1 polymer ?
#
loop_
_entity_poly.entity_id
_entity_poly.type
_entity_poly.pdbx_seq_one_letter_code
_entity_poly.pdbx_strand_id
1 'polypeptide(L)'
;LEAALQVERERGQEWRQLYQTDVPTGLLKEYLDLIQKRLGDGLTTERLAFLIKTAHERRSCAGEPISKRFLAQTLLHKGANDSVSFAGNIVTVTAIGKSVRDKAGNPEAWYDPAQPIDAIFTVIGGKISRTEGKLPMHFSVVVNAEEFLFTLTAGDRGFINVTADRCDYP
;
A
#
# COMPACT_ATOMS: atom_id res chain seq x y z
N LEU A 1 48.79 33.95 -6.59
CA LEU A 1 47.77 34.42 -5.60
C LEU A 1 46.35 34.32 -6.17
N GLU A 2 46.10 34.77 -7.40
CA GLU A 2 44.78 34.72 -8.04
C GLU A 2 44.26 33.31 -8.25
N ALA A 3 45.11 32.38 -8.71
CA ALA A 3 44.71 30.99 -8.92
C ALA A 3 44.33 30.29 -7.59
N ALA A 4 45.00 30.57 -6.50
CA ALA A 4 44.64 30.03 -5.19
C ALA A 4 43.32 30.57 -4.67
N LEU A 5 43.04 31.85 -4.92
CA LEU A 5 41.75 32.48 -4.57
C LEU A 5 40.58 31.90 -5.36
N GLN A 6 40.83 31.55 -6.62
CA GLN A 6 39.81 30.94 -7.48
C GLN A 6 39.44 29.54 -7.03
N VAL A 7 40.42 28.72 -6.69
CA VAL A 7 40.21 27.38 -6.13
C VAL A 7 39.42 27.42 -4.82
N GLU A 8 39.72 28.37 -3.93
CA GLU A 8 38.97 28.51 -2.67
C GLU A 8 37.51 29.00 -2.89
N ARG A 9 37.29 29.85 -3.90
CA ARG A 9 35.94 30.26 -4.27
C ARG A 9 35.12 29.10 -4.84
N GLU A 10 35.69 28.30 -5.73
CA GLU A 10 35.03 27.11 -6.29
C GLU A 10 34.69 26.10 -5.21
N ARG A 11 35.64 25.79 -4.32
CA ARG A 11 35.45 24.94 -3.16
C ARG A 11 34.33 25.47 -2.24
N GLY A 12 34.32 26.78 -1.98
CA GLY A 12 33.26 27.40 -1.19
C GLY A 12 31.87 27.34 -1.84
N GLN A 13 31.78 27.36 -3.19
CA GLN A 13 30.54 27.18 -3.91
C GLN A 13 30.04 25.72 -3.87
N GLU A 14 30.97 24.77 -4.04
CA GLU A 14 30.62 23.33 -3.91
C GLU A 14 30.10 23.00 -2.50
N TRP A 15 30.76 23.50 -1.45
CA TRP A 15 30.30 23.32 -0.08
C TRP A 15 28.93 23.95 0.19
N ARG A 16 28.66 25.12 -0.39
CA ARG A 16 27.34 25.76 -0.29
C ARG A 16 26.25 24.95 -0.99
N GLN A 17 26.52 24.40 -2.16
CA GLN A 17 25.59 23.57 -2.89
C GLN A 17 25.29 22.26 -2.12
N LEU A 18 26.34 21.57 -1.64
CA LEU A 18 26.19 20.40 -0.79
C LEU A 18 25.38 20.72 0.47
N TYR A 19 25.68 21.83 1.14
CA TYR A 19 24.96 22.24 2.34
C TYR A 19 23.47 22.52 2.06
N GLN A 20 23.14 23.17 0.94
CA GLN A 20 21.76 23.46 0.55
C GLN A 20 20.97 22.19 0.17
N THR A 21 21.65 21.16 -0.35
CA THR A 21 21.03 19.91 -0.76
C THR A 21 20.89 18.94 0.43
N ASP A 22 21.90 18.85 1.28
CA ASP A 22 21.98 17.82 2.32
C ASP A 22 21.48 18.31 3.70
N VAL A 23 21.45 19.65 3.92
CA VAL A 23 20.94 20.20 5.19
C VAL A 23 19.48 20.62 5.01
N PRO A 24 18.56 19.95 5.68
CA PRO A 24 17.15 20.32 5.64
C PRO A 24 16.93 21.73 6.17
N THR A 25 16.20 22.56 5.40
CA THR A 25 15.85 23.94 5.74
C THR A 25 14.34 24.11 5.77
N GLY A 26 13.83 25.19 6.40
CA GLY A 26 12.42 25.49 6.45
C GLY A 26 11.59 24.44 7.17
N LEU A 27 10.41 24.12 6.64
CA LEU A 27 9.48 23.16 7.23
C LEU A 27 10.07 21.75 7.41
N LEU A 28 10.95 21.33 6.51
CA LEU A 28 11.59 20.02 6.63
C LEU A 28 12.49 19.95 7.88
N LYS A 29 13.17 21.05 8.19
CA LYS A 29 13.98 21.13 9.42
C LYS A 29 13.09 21.05 10.66
N GLU A 30 11.97 21.78 10.69
CA GLU A 30 11.01 21.73 11.82
C GLU A 30 10.47 20.32 12.05
N TYR A 31 10.14 19.59 10.98
CA TYR A 31 9.71 18.19 11.08
C TYR A 31 10.82 17.27 11.60
N LEU A 32 12.04 17.45 11.17
CA LEU A 32 13.17 16.64 11.67
C LEU A 32 13.45 16.93 13.15
N ASP A 33 13.41 18.20 13.57
CA ASP A 33 13.55 18.58 14.97
C ASP A 33 12.44 17.96 15.84
N LEU A 34 11.20 17.94 15.33
CA LEU A 34 10.07 17.29 15.98
C LEU A 34 10.26 15.75 16.09
N ILE A 35 10.73 15.13 15.03
CA ILE A 35 11.05 13.69 15.01
C ILE A 35 12.14 13.38 16.04
N GLN A 36 13.22 14.13 16.05
CA GLN A 36 14.33 13.95 17.01
C GLN A 36 13.85 14.09 18.45
N LYS A 37 13.01 15.09 18.72
CA LYS A 37 12.41 15.27 20.04
C LYS A 37 11.58 14.06 20.44
N ARG A 38 10.70 13.54 19.55
CA ARG A 38 9.85 12.39 19.85
C ARG A 38 10.65 11.11 20.06
N LEU A 39 11.74 10.91 19.33
CA LEU A 39 12.65 9.80 19.55
C LEU A 39 13.36 9.93 20.91
N GLY A 40 13.75 11.15 21.33
CA GLY A 40 14.28 11.41 22.66
C GLY A 40 13.24 11.20 23.79
N ASP A 41 11.95 11.44 23.51
CA ASP A 41 10.83 11.18 24.43
C ASP A 41 10.45 9.68 24.51
N GLY A 42 11.17 8.78 23.84
CA GLY A 42 10.99 7.34 23.90
C GLY A 42 10.17 6.72 22.75
N LEU A 43 9.85 7.49 21.68
CA LEU A 43 9.29 6.91 20.45
C LEU A 43 10.37 6.07 19.76
N THR A 44 10.05 4.81 19.42
CA THR A 44 11.00 3.95 18.70
C THR A 44 10.99 4.25 17.20
N THR A 45 12.10 3.97 16.52
CA THR A 45 12.24 4.15 15.06
C THR A 45 11.25 3.28 14.28
N GLU A 46 10.96 2.07 14.76
CA GLU A 46 9.97 1.16 14.18
C GLU A 46 8.55 1.74 14.25
N ARG A 47 8.22 2.34 15.41
CA ARG A 47 6.91 3.00 15.58
C ARG A 47 6.79 4.24 14.71
N LEU A 48 7.85 5.03 14.59
CA LEU A 48 7.88 6.19 13.70
C LEU A 48 7.70 5.78 12.25
N ALA A 49 8.45 4.77 11.79
CA ALA A 49 8.32 4.24 10.44
C ALA A 49 6.90 3.71 10.17
N PHE A 50 6.29 3.03 11.14
CA PHE A 50 4.90 2.60 11.06
C PHE A 50 3.96 3.79 10.89
N LEU A 51 4.08 4.84 11.71
CA LEU A 51 3.23 6.03 11.63
C LEU A 51 3.34 6.74 10.29
N ILE A 52 4.55 6.88 9.75
CA ILE A 52 4.78 7.49 8.42
C ILE A 52 4.14 6.62 7.32
N LYS A 53 4.33 5.31 7.37
CA LYS A 53 3.77 4.39 6.36
C LYS A 53 2.26 4.28 6.41
N THR A 54 1.66 4.50 7.57
CA THR A 54 0.20 4.44 7.79
C THR A 54 -0.46 5.81 7.80
N ALA A 55 0.32 6.90 7.73
CA ALA A 55 -0.21 8.24 7.56
C ALA A 55 -0.87 8.34 6.18
N HIS A 56 -2.18 8.38 6.17
CA HIS A 56 -2.96 8.63 4.96
C HIS A 56 -3.39 10.09 4.99
N GLU A 57 -3.32 10.77 3.86
CA GLU A 57 -3.99 12.05 3.69
C GLU A 57 -5.47 11.89 4.03
N ARG A 58 -6.09 12.92 4.60
CA ARG A 58 -7.55 12.93 4.75
C ARG A 58 -8.14 13.01 3.35
N ARG A 59 -8.43 11.86 2.79
CA ARG A 59 -9.08 11.74 1.50
C ARG A 59 -10.55 12.07 1.67
N SER A 60 -11.08 12.89 0.79
CA SER A 60 -12.52 13.08 0.70
C SER A 60 -13.09 11.86 0.00
N CYS A 61 -13.67 10.95 0.75
CA CYS A 61 -14.33 9.77 0.20
C CYS A 61 -15.84 10.03 0.14
N ALA A 62 -16.43 9.85 -1.02
CA ALA A 62 -17.84 10.11 -1.30
C ALA A 62 -18.65 8.81 -1.36
N GLY A 63 -19.82 8.83 -0.73
CA GLY A 63 -20.78 7.72 -0.75
C GLY A 63 -20.53 6.67 0.32
N GLU A 64 -21.38 5.64 0.29
CA GLU A 64 -21.23 4.49 1.18
C GLU A 64 -20.24 3.48 0.60
N PRO A 65 -19.41 2.83 1.45
CA PRO A 65 -18.52 1.76 1.03
C PRO A 65 -19.29 0.62 0.37
N ILE A 66 -18.79 0.13 -0.75
CA ILE A 66 -19.37 -1.00 -1.45
C ILE A 66 -18.66 -2.28 -1.03
N SER A 67 -19.39 -3.21 -0.43
CA SER A 67 -18.84 -4.50 -0.01
C SER A 67 -19.32 -5.62 -0.92
N LYS A 68 -18.40 -6.48 -1.34
CA LYS A 68 -18.64 -7.70 -2.13
C LYS A 68 -17.75 -8.82 -1.59
N ARG A 69 -18.06 -10.06 -1.97
CA ARG A 69 -17.26 -11.22 -1.60
C ARG A 69 -17.04 -12.13 -2.80
N PHE A 70 -15.91 -12.82 -2.80
CA PHE A 70 -15.57 -13.81 -3.82
C PHE A 70 -14.79 -14.97 -3.19
N LEU A 71 -14.72 -16.10 -3.90
CA LEU A 71 -13.94 -17.26 -3.48
C LEU A 71 -12.48 -17.06 -3.91
N ALA A 72 -11.54 -17.17 -2.98
CA ALA A 72 -10.13 -17.14 -3.32
C ALA A 72 -9.77 -18.36 -4.17
N GLN A 73 -9.00 -18.14 -5.23
CA GLN A 73 -8.46 -19.23 -6.04
C GLN A 73 -7.43 -20.03 -5.24
N THR A 74 -7.46 -21.34 -5.44
CA THR A 74 -6.47 -22.27 -4.88
C THR A 74 -6.07 -23.28 -5.97
N LEU A 75 -5.22 -24.23 -5.63
CA LEU A 75 -4.89 -25.31 -6.55
C LEU A 75 -6.11 -26.14 -6.95
N LEU A 76 -7.12 -26.25 -6.07
CA LEU A 76 -8.32 -27.08 -6.28
C LEU A 76 -9.56 -26.27 -6.67
N HIS A 77 -9.54 -24.96 -6.53
CA HIS A 77 -10.65 -24.08 -6.91
C HIS A 77 -10.18 -22.98 -7.85
N LYS A 78 -10.68 -23.02 -9.08
CA LYS A 78 -10.53 -21.94 -10.09
C LYS A 78 -11.82 -21.88 -10.90
N GLY A 79 -12.37 -20.69 -11.10
CA GLY A 79 -13.51 -20.47 -12.00
C GLY A 79 -14.65 -19.67 -11.39
N ALA A 80 -15.82 -20.28 -11.20
CA ALA A 80 -17.01 -19.53 -10.80
C ALA A 80 -16.86 -18.82 -9.45
N ASN A 81 -17.28 -17.53 -9.40
CA ASN A 81 -17.26 -16.68 -8.20
C ASN A 81 -15.87 -16.40 -7.62
N ASP A 82 -14.82 -16.49 -8.42
CA ASP A 82 -13.43 -16.23 -8.01
C ASP A 82 -12.98 -14.78 -8.21
N SER A 83 -13.90 -13.90 -8.56
CA SER A 83 -13.65 -12.47 -8.76
C SER A 83 -14.87 -11.61 -8.42
N VAL A 84 -14.62 -10.34 -8.12
CA VAL A 84 -15.65 -9.31 -7.99
C VAL A 84 -15.20 -8.04 -8.71
N SER A 85 -16.18 -7.30 -9.24
CA SER A 85 -15.92 -6.06 -9.95
C SER A 85 -16.53 -4.87 -9.24
N PHE A 86 -15.84 -3.74 -9.33
CA PHE A 86 -16.20 -2.45 -8.75
C PHE A 86 -16.14 -1.35 -9.82
N ALA A 87 -16.58 -0.14 -9.46
CA ALA A 87 -16.54 1.03 -10.34
C ALA A 87 -17.21 0.77 -11.72
N GLY A 88 -18.41 0.21 -11.74
CA GLY A 88 -19.08 -0.11 -13.01
C GLY A 88 -18.32 -1.16 -13.86
N ASN A 89 -17.73 -2.15 -13.20
CA ASN A 89 -16.89 -3.21 -13.78
C ASN A 89 -15.52 -2.76 -14.32
N ILE A 90 -15.08 -1.56 -13.96
CA ILE A 90 -13.77 -1.06 -14.38
C ILE A 90 -12.63 -1.75 -13.62
N VAL A 91 -12.81 -2.04 -12.32
CA VAL A 91 -11.81 -2.72 -11.50
C VAL A 91 -12.32 -4.10 -11.12
N THR A 92 -11.59 -5.13 -11.47
CA THR A 92 -11.86 -6.52 -11.07
C THR A 92 -10.81 -6.96 -10.05
N VAL A 93 -11.28 -7.54 -8.95
CA VAL A 93 -10.44 -8.05 -7.86
C VAL A 93 -10.54 -9.56 -7.82
N THR A 94 -9.38 -10.22 -7.82
CA THR A 94 -9.22 -11.66 -7.60
C THR A 94 -8.14 -11.89 -6.54
N ALA A 95 -8.09 -13.08 -5.97
CA ALA A 95 -7.00 -13.46 -5.09
C ALA A 95 -6.67 -14.95 -5.21
N ILE A 96 -5.40 -15.26 -5.02
CA ILE A 96 -4.88 -16.63 -4.99
C ILE A 96 -4.30 -16.89 -3.60
N GLY A 97 -4.72 -17.98 -2.99
CA GLY A 97 -4.22 -18.39 -1.68
C GLY A 97 -3.73 -19.84 -1.66
N LYS A 98 -2.91 -20.16 -0.68
CA LYS A 98 -2.51 -21.55 -0.42
C LYS A 98 -3.68 -22.30 0.19
N SER A 99 -3.94 -23.53 -0.28
CA SER A 99 -5.01 -24.38 0.29
C SER A 99 -4.72 -24.75 1.75
N VAL A 100 -5.76 -24.74 2.57
CA VAL A 100 -5.74 -25.42 3.87
C VAL A 100 -5.45 -26.89 3.63
N ARG A 101 -4.80 -27.53 4.59
CA ARG A 101 -4.57 -28.98 4.58
C ARG A 101 -5.36 -29.64 5.69
N ASP A 102 -5.94 -30.79 5.38
CA ASP A 102 -6.60 -31.64 6.36
C ASP A 102 -5.58 -32.29 7.31
N LYS A 103 -6.07 -33.05 8.29
CA LYS A 103 -5.22 -33.76 9.26
C LYS A 103 -4.30 -34.83 8.59
N ALA A 104 -4.64 -35.28 7.40
CA ALA A 104 -3.85 -36.24 6.61
C ALA A 104 -2.87 -35.53 5.66
N GLY A 105 -2.87 -34.18 5.63
CA GLY A 105 -2.00 -33.37 4.79
C GLY A 105 -2.52 -33.11 3.37
N ASN A 106 -3.74 -33.55 3.04
CA ASN A 106 -4.34 -33.32 1.73
C ASN A 106 -4.85 -31.87 1.62
N PRO A 107 -4.67 -31.21 0.46
CA PRO A 107 -5.17 -29.87 0.25
C PRO A 107 -6.71 -29.85 0.18
N GLU A 108 -7.32 -28.85 0.79
CA GLU A 108 -8.75 -28.55 0.68
C GLU A 108 -9.01 -27.46 -0.38
N ALA A 109 -10.25 -27.31 -0.81
CA ALA A 109 -10.61 -26.38 -1.89
C ALA A 109 -10.50 -24.90 -1.49
N TRP A 110 -10.47 -24.59 -0.20
CA TRP A 110 -10.40 -23.22 0.32
C TRP A 110 -8.99 -22.83 0.76
N TYR A 111 -8.73 -21.54 0.73
CA TYR A 111 -7.45 -20.98 1.14
C TYR A 111 -7.29 -20.94 2.67
N ASP A 112 -6.04 -20.96 3.12
CA ASP A 112 -5.67 -20.79 4.52
C ASP A 112 -5.57 -19.28 4.88
N PRO A 113 -6.51 -18.72 5.70
CA PRO A 113 -6.49 -17.31 6.05
C PRO A 113 -5.30 -16.91 6.94
N ALA A 114 -4.57 -17.85 7.52
CA ALA A 114 -3.35 -17.58 8.28
C ALA A 114 -2.12 -17.37 7.39
N GLN A 115 -2.20 -17.76 6.11
CA GLN A 115 -1.14 -17.60 5.11
C GLN A 115 -1.32 -16.33 4.29
N PRO A 116 -0.24 -15.80 3.69
CA PRO A 116 -0.34 -14.73 2.72
C PRO A 116 -1.15 -15.15 1.50
N ILE A 117 -1.89 -14.19 0.95
CA ILE A 117 -2.58 -14.32 -0.34
C ILE A 117 -1.96 -13.36 -1.36
N ASP A 118 -2.07 -13.69 -2.64
CA ASP A 118 -1.71 -12.82 -3.76
C ASP A 118 -3.00 -12.19 -4.30
N ALA A 119 -3.24 -10.91 -3.98
CA ALA A 119 -4.38 -10.15 -4.45
C ALA A 119 -4.04 -9.44 -5.77
N ILE A 120 -4.93 -9.57 -6.74
CA ILE A 120 -4.76 -9.09 -8.11
C ILE A 120 -5.89 -8.13 -8.45
N PHE A 121 -5.52 -6.92 -8.85
CA PHE A 121 -6.44 -5.87 -9.28
C PHE A 121 -6.22 -5.63 -10.76
N THR A 122 -7.24 -5.92 -11.56
CA THR A 122 -7.23 -5.72 -13.02
C THR A 122 -8.14 -4.56 -13.38
N VAL A 123 -7.58 -3.56 -14.05
CA VAL A 123 -8.33 -2.41 -14.57
C VAL A 123 -8.64 -2.63 -16.04
N ILE A 124 -9.83 -2.23 -16.49
CA ILE A 124 -10.18 -2.21 -17.91
C ILE A 124 -9.09 -1.43 -18.68
N GLY A 125 -8.60 -1.98 -19.78
CA GLY A 125 -7.45 -1.44 -20.51
C GLY A 125 -6.14 -2.20 -20.21
N GLY A 126 -6.18 -3.21 -19.33
CA GLY A 126 -5.10 -4.18 -19.17
C GLY A 126 -4.07 -3.85 -18.08
N LYS A 127 -4.24 -2.78 -17.31
CA LYS A 127 -3.38 -2.51 -16.15
C LYS A 127 -3.67 -3.53 -15.05
N ILE A 128 -2.64 -4.28 -14.67
CA ILE A 128 -2.71 -5.26 -13.58
C ILE A 128 -1.78 -4.82 -12.46
N SER A 129 -2.31 -4.77 -11.26
CA SER A 129 -1.53 -4.55 -10.03
C SER A 129 -1.67 -5.77 -9.13
N ARG A 130 -0.57 -6.17 -8.48
CA ARG A 130 -0.52 -7.30 -7.57
C ARG A 130 0.06 -6.88 -6.23
N THR A 131 -0.47 -7.46 -5.18
CA THR A 131 0.07 -7.29 -3.84
C THR A 131 -0.06 -8.59 -3.05
N GLU A 132 0.99 -8.98 -2.37
CA GLU A 132 1.03 -10.17 -1.52
C GLU A 132 1.04 -9.76 -0.05
N GLY A 133 0.25 -10.42 0.77
CA GLY A 133 0.23 -10.17 2.21
C GLY A 133 -0.81 -11.00 2.95
N LYS A 134 -0.79 -10.89 4.28
CA LYS A 134 -1.82 -11.49 5.14
C LYS A 134 -3.02 -10.57 5.26
N LEU A 135 -4.20 -11.16 5.37
CA LEU A 135 -5.42 -10.41 5.66
C LEU A 135 -5.44 -9.91 7.12
N PRO A 136 -5.96 -8.70 7.42
CA PRO A 136 -6.55 -7.76 6.47
C PRO A 136 -5.49 -7.04 5.61
N MET A 137 -5.83 -6.74 4.36
CA MET A 137 -4.98 -6.02 3.40
C MET A 137 -5.66 -4.74 2.91
N HIS A 138 -4.87 -3.73 2.62
CA HIS A 138 -5.33 -2.47 2.03
C HIS A 138 -4.56 -2.21 0.74
N PHE A 139 -5.28 -1.81 -0.28
CA PHE A 139 -4.69 -1.48 -1.58
C PHE A 139 -5.49 -0.35 -2.25
N SER A 140 -4.82 0.51 -3.00
CA SER A 140 -5.49 1.56 -3.75
C SER A 140 -5.27 1.44 -5.25
N VAL A 141 -6.30 1.78 -6.01
CA VAL A 141 -6.28 1.82 -7.47
C VAL A 141 -6.84 3.18 -7.92
N VAL A 142 -6.07 3.90 -8.73
CA VAL A 142 -6.52 5.17 -9.29
C VAL A 142 -7.01 4.93 -10.72
N VAL A 143 -8.25 5.34 -10.98
CA VAL A 143 -8.92 5.25 -12.28
C VAL A 143 -9.73 6.51 -12.53
N ASN A 144 -9.51 7.16 -13.68
CA ASN A 144 -10.27 8.35 -14.11
C ASN A 144 -10.32 9.48 -13.06
N ALA A 145 -9.19 9.78 -12.41
CA ALA A 145 -9.07 10.78 -11.34
C ALA A 145 -9.88 10.46 -10.07
N GLU A 146 -10.33 9.22 -9.90
CA GLU A 146 -10.90 8.70 -8.66
C GLU A 146 -9.95 7.64 -8.08
N GLU A 147 -9.82 7.60 -6.76
CA GLU A 147 -9.10 6.58 -6.04
C GLU A 147 -10.08 5.62 -5.38
N PHE A 148 -9.90 4.35 -5.66
CA PHE A 148 -10.64 3.27 -4.99
C PHE A 148 -9.74 2.62 -3.95
N LEU A 149 -10.13 2.75 -2.68
CA LEU A 149 -9.45 2.13 -1.55
C LEU A 149 -10.11 0.79 -1.27
N PHE A 150 -9.37 -0.27 -1.47
CA PHE A 150 -9.83 -1.63 -1.22
C PHE A 150 -9.33 -2.12 0.13
N THR A 151 -10.25 -2.63 0.94
CA THR A 151 -9.96 -3.39 2.16
C THR A 151 -10.40 -4.82 1.95
N LEU A 152 -9.44 -5.76 2.00
CA LEU A 152 -9.69 -7.19 1.91
C LEU A 152 -9.60 -7.81 3.29
N THR A 153 -10.62 -8.58 3.66
CA THR A 153 -10.68 -9.29 4.94
C THR A 153 -11.05 -10.75 4.71
N ALA A 154 -10.65 -11.63 5.63
CA ALA A 154 -11.09 -13.00 5.60
C ALA A 154 -12.60 -13.07 5.87
N GLY A 155 -13.33 -13.76 5.00
CA GLY A 155 -14.73 -14.07 5.15
C GLY A 155 -14.94 -15.50 5.67
N ASP A 156 -16.17 -16.00 5.47
CA ASP A 156 -16.47 -17.41 5.70
C ASP A 156 -15.56 -18.30 4.85
N ARG A 157 -15.54 -19.60 5.15
CA ARG A 157 -14.67 -20.60 4.53
C ARG A 157 -14.50 -20.41 3.02
N GLY A 158 -13.30 -20.07 2.59
CA GLY A 158 -12.93 -19.85 1.18
C GLY A 158 -13.26 -18.47 0.63
N PHE A 159 -14.08 -17.65 1.31
CA PHE A 159 -14.42 -16.31 0.86
C PHE A 159 -13.43 -15.25 1.35
N ILE A 160 -13.23 -14.26 0.50
CA ILE A 160 -12.62 -12.97 0.84
C ILE A 160 -13.68 -11.89 0.70
N ASN A 161 -13.86 -11.09 1.75
CA ASN A 161 -14.68 -9.90 1.69
C ASN A 161 -13.83 -8.73 1.20
N VAL A 162 -14.35 -7.96 0.27
CA VAL A 162 -13.71 -6.77 -0.27
C VAL A 162 -14.64 -5.59 -0.09
N THR A 163 -14.16 -4.58 0.60
CA THR A 163 -14.85 -3.29 0.71
C THR A 163 -14.07 -2.26 -0.10
N ALA A 164 -14.77 -1.50 -0.93
CA ALA A 164 -14.21 -0.42 -1.74
C ALA A 164 -14.81 0.91 -1.31
N ASP A 165 -13.95 1.85 -0.91
CA ASP A 165 -14.29 3.26 -0.70
C ASP A 165 -13.87 4.04 -1.95
N ARG A 166 -14.74 4.96 -2.42
CA ARG A 166 -14.44 5.85 -3.54
C ARG A 166 -14.04 7.21 -3.01
N CYS A 167 -12.84 7.65 -3.34
CA CYS A 167 -12.27 8.90 -2.86
C CYS A 167 -11.82 9.77 -4.03
N ASP A 168 -11.82 11.08 -3.83
CA ASP A 168 -11.25 12.01 -4.80
C ASP A 168 -9.73 11.80 -4.83
N TYR A 169 -9.17 11.73 -6.05
CA TYR A 169 -7.73 11.71 -6.25
C TYR A 169 -7.27 13.12 -6.61
N PRO A 170 -6.31 13.71 -5.88
CA PRO A 170 -5.84 15.08 -6.12
C PRO A 170 -5.10 15.25 -7.45
#